data_5e8d3cdbeddf15a5e6ebec596c3ddfe0
#
_entry.id   5e8d3cdbeddf15a5e6ebec596c3ddfe0
#
_cell.length_a   1.000
_cell.length_b   1.000
_cell.length_c   1.000
_cell.angle_alpha   90.00
_cell.angle_beta   90.00
_cell.angle_gamma   90.00
#
_symmetry.space_group_name_H-M   'P 1'
#
loop_
_entity.id
_entity.type
_entity.pdbx_description
1 polymer ?
#
loop_
_entity_poly.entity_id
_entity_poly.type
_entity_poly.pdbx_seq_one_letter_code
_entity_poly.pdbx_strand_id
1 'polypeptide(L)'
;MRTFVAIEVSDQNVLNSIHQVQSELNIKAKPVELHNMHFTVQFLGEVSEEMVGKISDALSSLEFSSFSISFVGIGVFPKPSFPRVVWVGTDEGINELEKLAEIIRAKLSQLEFSPDKKFKPHITIFRVKNKIEDVSNKLEKFSAYPFGKQTISEIKLKKSELTPNGPIYTDLLVVKGKK
;
A
#
# COMPACT_ATOMS: atom_id res chain seq x y z
N MET A 1 5.27 19.41 -3.39
CA MET A 1 5.03 18.08 -4.03
C MET A 1 4.23 17.17 -3.13
N ARG A 2 3.41 16.36 -3.71
CA ARG A 2 2.55 15.42 -2.98
C ARG A 2 3.32 14.14 -2.67
N THR A 3 3.39 13.76 -1.40
CA THR A 3 4.26 12.66 -0.94
C THR A 3 3.54 11.68 -0.03
N PHE A 4 4.09 10.49 0.06
CA PHE A 4 3.62 9.44 0.96
C PHE A 4 4.74 8.44 1.23
N VAL A 5 4.62 7.73 2.35
CA VAL A 5 5.54 6.64 2.71
C VAL A 5 4.89 5.32 2.35
N ALA A 6 5.62 4.48 1.65
CA ALA A 6 5.11 3.23 1.09
C ALA A 6 6.05 2.06 1.28
N ILE A 7 5.47 0.87 1.22
CA ILE A 7 6.18 -0.40 1.14
C ILE A 7 5.66 -1.10 -0.12
N GLU A 8 6.53 -1.31 -1.09
CA GLU A 8 6.13 -1.85 -2.38
C GLU A 8 5.90 -3.36 -2.37
N VAL A 9 4.97 -3.80 -3.19
CA VAL A 9 4.85 -5.21 -3.56
C VAL A 9 5.79 -5.43 -4.73
N SER A 10 6.83 -6.23 -4.52
CA SER A 10 7.90 -6.45 -5.51
C SER A 10 8.07 -7.91 -5.92
N ASP A 11 7.51 -8.85 -5.16
CA ASP A 11 7.60 -10.26 -5.50
C ASP A 11 6.79 -10.54 -6.77
N GLN A 12 7.44 -11.10 -7.80
CA GLN A 12 6.82 -11.29 -9.10
C GLN A 12 5.68 -12.31 -9.05
N ASN A 13 5.80 -13.34 -8.21
CA ASN A 13 4.74 -14.35 -8.08
C ASN A 13 3.49 -13.74 -7.42
N VAL A 14 3.68 -12.89 -6.42
CA VAL A 14 2.57 -12.16 -5.79
C VAL A 14 1.89 -11.25 -6.82
N LEU A 15 2.67 -10.47 -7.56
CA LEU A 15 2.13 -9.58 -8.60
C LEU A 15 1.38 -10.34 -9.69
N ASN A 16 1.90 -11.48 -10.13
CA ASN A 16 1.23 -12.32 -11.13
C ASN A 16 -0.10 -12.86 -10.59
N SER A 17 -0.13 -13.28 -9.34
CA SER A 17 -1.37 -13.76 -8.69
C SER A 17 -2.41 -12.65 -8.60
N ILE A 18 -2.00 -11.43 -8.24
CA ILE A 18 -2.88 -10.27 -8.16
C ILE A 18 -3.46 -9.96 -9.55
N HIS A 19 -2.62 -9.95 -10.57
CA HIS A 19 -3.06 -9.68 -11.94
C HIS A 19 -4.10 -10.69 -12.41
N GLN A 20 -3.88 -11.97 -12.14
CA GLN A 20 -4.84 -13.03 -12.48
C GLN A 20 -6.18 -12.81 -11.80
N VAL A 21 -6.17 -12.49 -10.51
CA VAL A 21 -7.40 -12.25 -9.74
C VAL A 21 -8.11 -10.98 -10.23
N GLN A 22 -7.38 -9.92 -10.57
CA GLN A 22 -7.98 -8.72 -11.17
C GLN A 22 -8.75 -9.07 -12.44
N SER A 23 -8.18 -9.94 -13.29
CA SER A 23 -8.84 -10.40 -14.53
C SER A 23 -10.09 -11.24 -14.25
N GLU A 24 -10.01 -12.15 -13.26
CA GLU A 24 -11.13 -13.04 -12.92
C GLU A 24 -12.29 -12.28 -12.25
N LEU A 25 -11.99 -11.27 -11.44
CA LEU A 25 -13.02 -10.47 -10.76
C LEU A 25 -13.90 -9.71 -11.75
N ASN A 26 -13.34 -9.28 -12.86
CA ASN A 26 -14.08 -8.57 -13.92
C ASN A 26 -15.00 -7.46 -13.37
N ILE A 27 -14.44 -6.60 -12.54
CA ILE A 27 -15.16 -5.46 -11.94
C ILE A 27 -15.10 -4.28 -12.89
N LYS A 28 -16.18 -3.52 -13.00
CA LYS A 28 -16.23 -2.29 -13.81
C LYS A 28 -15.53 -1.14 -13.09
N ALA A 29 -14.23 -1.27 -12.98
CA ALA A 29 -13.37 -0.29 -12.33
C ALA A 29 -11.97 -0.37 -12.94
N LYS A 30 -11.20 0.68 -12.77
CA LYS A 30 -9.83 0.69 -13.26
C LYS A 30 -8.95 -0.15 -12.32
N PRO A 31 -8.30 -1.20 -12.83
CA PRO A 31 -7.33 -1.93 -12.01
C PRO A 31 -6.11 -1.06 -11.75
N VAL A 32 -5.54 -1.20 -10.56
CA VAL A 32 -4.26 -0.56 -10.23
C VAL A 32 -3.18 -1.30 -11.01
N GLU A 33 -2.27 -0.55 -11.62
CA GLU A 33 -1.16 -1.14 -12.36
C GLU A 33 -0.19 -1.85 -11.42
N LEU A 34 0.38 -2.98 -11.86
CA LEU A 34 1.20 -3.82 -10.99
C LEU A 34 2.41 -3.09 -10.41
N HIS A 35 3.04 -2.24 -11.20
CA HIS A 35 4.20 -1.47 -10.74
C HIS A 35 3.85 -0.41 -9.69
N ASN A 36 2.57 -0.14 -9.47
CA ASN A 36 2.09 0.82 -8.46
C ASN A 36 1.56 0.12 -7.19
N MET A 37 1.64 -1.21 -7.09
CA MET A 37 1.15 -1.95 -5.94
C MET A 37 2.00 -1.69 -4.69
N HIS A 38 1.36 -1.27 -3.61
CA HIS A 38 2.08 -0.93 -2.38
C HIS A 38 1.15 -0.88 -1.18
N PHE A 39 1.74 -1.01 0.03
CA PHE A 39 1.10 -0.56 1.26
C PHE A 39 1.38 0.92 1.42
N THR A 40 0.36 1.71 1.72
CA THR A 40 0.57 3.10 2.15
C THR A 40 0.70 3.12 3.66
N VAL A 41 1.87 3.51 4.14
CA VAL A 41 2.10 3.65 5.59
C VAL A 41 1.50 4.96 6.09
N GLN A 42 1.77 6.05 5.37
CA GLN A 42 1.22 7.36 5.72
C GLN A 42 1.27 8.31 4.53
N PHE A 43 0.16 9.01 4.30
CA PHE A 43 0.12 10.13 3.37
C PHE A 43 0.63 11.38 4.08
N LEU A 44 1.49 12.13 3.41
CA LEU A 44 2.05 13.38 3.96
C LEU A 44 1.47 14.63 3.29
N GLY A 45 0.81 14.46 2.15
CA GLY A 45 0.21 15.56 1.40
C GLY A 45 1.23 16.42 0.68
N GLU A 46 0.87 17.66 0.44
CA GLU A 46 1.76 18.62 -0.21
C GLU A 46 2.86 19.07 0.75
N VAL A 47 4.11 18.91 0.34
CA VAL A 47 5.27 19.31 1.12
C VAL A 47 6.26 20.07 0.24
N SER A 48 7.03 20.95 0.84
CA SER A 48 8.11 21.68 0.18
C SER A 48 9.34 20.79 0.01
N GLU A 49 10.26 21.20 -0.86
CA GLU A 49 11.54 20.48 -1.01
C GLU A 49 12.35 20.50 0.29
N GLU A 50 12.29 21.58 1.05
CA GLU A 50 12.93 21.68 2.36
C GLU A 50 12.37 20.63 3.33
N MET A 51 11.05 20.48 3.35
CA MET A 51 10.38 19.48 4.20
C MET A 51 10.72 18.05 3.75
N VAL A 52 10.83 17.80 2.45
CA VAL A 52 11.28 16.50 1.93
C VAL A 52 12.66 16.14 2.51
N GLY A 53 13.56 17.11 2.60
CA GLY A 53 14.87 16.90 3.22
C GLY A 53 14.77 16.49 4.69
N LYS A 54 13.91 17.14 5.45
CA LYS A 54 13.68 16.81 6.87
C LYS A 54 13.05 15.44 7.03
N ILE A 55 12.08 15.11 6.20
CA ILE A 55 11.43 13.79 6.19
C ILE A 55 12.47 12.71 5.84
N SER A 56 13.30 12.96 4.84
CA SER A 56 14.34 12.02 4.41
C SER A 56 15.35 11.76 5.52
N ASP A 57 15.77 12.79 6.23
CA ASP A 57 16.68 12.65 7.37
C ASP A 57 16.05 11.80 8.49
N ALA A 58 14.79 12.08 8.82
CA ALA A 58 14.07 11.33 9.84
C ALA A 58 13.92 9.85 9.46
N LEU A 59 13.53 9.58 8.23
CA LEU A 59 13.34 8.20 7.76
C LEU A 59 14.68 7.45 7.63
N SER A 60 15.75 8.14 7.25
CA SER A 60 17.07 7.52 7.11
C SER A 60 17.64 7.05 8.45
N SER A 61 17.14 7.57 9.56
CA SER A 61 17.54 7.13 10.90
C SER A 61 16.81 5.87 11.39
N LEU A 62 15.85 5.36 10.60
CA LEU A 62 15.14 4.14 10.95
C LEU A 62 16.06 2.93 10.95
N GLU A 63 15.86 2.08 11.95
CA GLU A 63 16.49 0.76 12.01
C GLU A 63 15.38 -0.27 12.14
N PHE A 64 15.31 -1.20 11.20
CA PHE A 64 14.39 -2.33 11.24
C PHE A 64 15.02 -3.54 10.58
N SER A 65 14.54 -4.72 10.95
CA SER A 65 14.99 -5.98 10.35
C SER A 65 13.99 -6.45 9.30
N SER A 66 14.49 -7.06 8.23
CA SER A 66 13.64 -7.66 7.19
C SER A 66 12.73 -8.73 7.80
N PHE A 67 11.55 -8.87 7.27
CA PHE A 67 10.59 -9.88 7.70
C PHE A 67 9.75 -10.36 6.52
N SER A 68 9.19 -11.56 6.67
CA SER A 68 8.31 -12.14 5.63
C SER A 68 6.86 -11.75 5.89
N ILE A 69 6.14 -11.46 4.82
CA ILE A 69 4.71 -11.18 4.87
C ILE A 69 3.98 -12.05 3.85
N SER A 70 2.81 -12.58 4.24
CA SER A 70 1.94 -13.29 3.31
C SER A 70 0.78 -12.39 2.88
N PHE A 71 0.38 -12.52 1.61
CA PHE A 71 -0.76 -11.79 1.04
C PHE A 71 -1.92 -12.77 0.90
N VAL A 72 -3.02 -12.48 1.59
CA VAL A 72 -4.15 -13.40 1.69
C VAL A 72 -5.48 -12.64 1.65
N GLY A 73 -6.39 -13.11 0.82
CA GLY A 73 -7.75 -12.64 0.80
C GLY A 73 -7.97 -11.30 0.12
N ILE A 74 -9.23 -11.00 -0.13
CA ILE A 74 -9.67 -9.74 -0.73
C ILE A 74 -10.75 -9.12 0.15
N GLY A 75 -10.68 -7.82 0.32
CA GLY A 75 -11.69 -7.05 1.00
C GLY A 75 -12.07 -5.81 0.23
N VAL A 76 -13.02 -5.07 0.77
CA VAL A 76 -13.57 -3.88 0.15
C VAL A 76 -13.81 -2.80 1.20
N PHE A 77 -13.48 -1.57 0.86
CA PHE A 77 -13.89 -0.39 1.61
C PHE A 77 -14.90 0.42 0.78
N PRO A 78 -15.94 1.03 1.35
CA PRO A 78 -16.40 0.86 2.73
C PRO A 78 -17.15 -0.46 2.94
N LYS A 79 -17.81 -1.02 1.90
CA LYS A 79 -18.53 -2.29 1.98
C LYS A 79 -18.78 -2.86 0.58
N PRO A 80 -19.00 -4.19 0.45
CA PRO A 80 -19.20 -4.82 -0.87
C PRO A 80 -20.42 -4.34 -1.65
N SER A 81 -21.48 -3.87 -0.96
CA SER A 81 -22.66 -3.33 -1.61
C SER A 81 -22.45 -1.91 -2.16
N PHE A 82 -21.40 -1.23 -1.71
CA PHE A 82 -21.00 0.09 -2.19
C PHE A 82 -19.48 0.18 -2.25
N PRO A 83 -18.86 -0.55 -3.19
CA PRO A 83 -17.39 -0.64 -3.24
C PRO A 83 -16.76 0.65 -3.75
N ARG A 84 -15.66 1.06 -3.11
CA ARG A 84 -14.84 2.19 -3.55
C ARG A 84 -13.39 1.76 -3.73
N VAL A 85 -12.92 0.86 -2.86
CA VAL A 85 -11.56 0.32 -2.93
C VAL A 85 -11.64 -1.18 -2.72
N VAL A 86 -11.11 -1.93 -3.68
CA VAL A 86 -10.93 -3.38 -3.55
C VAL A 86 -9.45 -3.61 -3.24
N TRP A 87 -9.16 -4.43 -2.22
CA TRP A 87 -7.81 -4.58 -1.73
C TRP A 87 -7.47 -6.03 -1.39
N VAL A 88 -6.17 -6.32 -1.42
CA VAL A 88 -5.59 -7.60 -0.96
C VAL A 88 -5.11 -7.42 0.47
N GLY A 89 -5.41 -8.39 1.32
CA GLY A 89 -5.02 -8.38 2.72
C GLY A 89 -3.73 -9.13 3.01
N THR A 90 -3.41 -9.20 4.28
CA THR A 90 -2.19 -9.85 4.79
C THR A 90 -2.54 -10.73 5.97
N ASP A 91 -1.68 -11.71 6.27
CA ASP A 91 -1.82 -12.60 7.40
C ASP A 91 -0.48 -12.73 8.14
N GLU A 92 0.39 -13.64 7.73
CA GLU A 92 1.72 -13.78 8.31
C GLU A 92 2.53 -12.49 8.15
N GLY A 93 3.18 -12.03 9.21
CA GLY A 93 3.99 -10.82 9.19
C GLY A 93 3.24 -9.52 9.50
N ILE A 94 1.94 -9.61 9.75
CA ILE A 94 1.12 -8.41 10.02
C ILE A 94 1.59 -7.65 11.27
N ASN A 95 2.02 -8.36 12.31
CA ASN A 95 2.49 -7.72 13.55
C ASN A 95 3.77 -6.93 13.32
N GLU A 96 4.70 -7.49 12.56
CA GLU A 96 5.96 -6.84 12.20
C GLU A 96 5.69 -5.62 11.32
N LEU A 97 4.76 -5.74 10.40
CA LEU A 97 4.36 -4.63 9.52
C LEU A 97 3.73 -3.49 10.33
N GLU A 98 2.85 -3.81 11.26
CA GLU A 98 2.22 -2.82 12.14
C GLU A 98 3.24 -2.11 13.02
N LYS A 99 4.21 -2.84 13.57
CA LYS A 99 5.30 -2.26 14.37
C LYS A 99 6.16 -1.31 13.54
N LEU A 100 6.50 -1.72 12.33
CA LEU A 100 7.26 -0.85 11.41
C LEU A 100 6.49 0.42 11.10
N ALA A 101 5.20 0.30 10.83
CA ALA A 101 4.34 1.47 10.58
C ALA A 101 4.29 2.40 11.80
N GLU A 102 4.21 1.87 13.01
CA GLU A 102 4.23 2.68 14.24
C GLU A 102 5.53 3.45 14.39
N ILE A 103 6.66 2.80 14.14
CA ILE A 103 7.98 3.44 14.22
C ILE A 103 8.09 4.58 13.20
N ILE A 104 7.65 4.33 11.97
CA ILE A 104 7.66 5.34 10.91
C ILE A 104 6.78 6.53 11.31
N ARG A 105 5.55 6.27 11.76
CA ARG A 105 4.60 7.31 12.16
C ARG A 105 5.09 8.13 13.34
N ALA A 106 5.77 7.48 14.30
CA ALA A 106 6.36 8.16 15.45
C ALA A 106 7.44 9.14 15.01
N LYS A 107 8.31 8.77 14.07
CA LYS A 107 9.32 9.67 13.54
C LYS A 107 8.71 10.84 12.78
N LEU A 108 7.67 10.59 12.00
CA LEU A 108 7.00 11.65 11.23
C LEU A 108 6.17 12.57 12.12
N SER A 109 5.68 12.11 13.27
CA SER A 109 4.96 12.94 14.21
C SER A 109 5.86 14.02 14.81
N GLN A 110 7.16 13.79 14.89
CA GLN A 110 8.13 14.81 15.35
C GLN A 110 8.24 15.96 14.36
N LEU A 111 7.83 15.76 13.11
CA LEU A 111 7.76 16.78 12.07
C LEU A 111 6.32 17.30 11.88
N GLU A 112 5.45 17.03 12.86
CA GLU A 112 4.05 17.47 12.87
C GLU A 112 3.15 16.76 11.84
N PHE A 113 3.56 15.60 11.35
CA PHE A 113 2.70 14.75 10.51
C PHE A 113 1.97 13.76 11.39
N SER A 114 0.66 13.93 11.52
CA SER A 114 -0.19 13.03 12.28
C SER A 114 -1.13 12.27 11.32
N PRO A 115 -1.17 10.94 11.37
CA PRO A 115 -2.09 10.19 10.52
C PRO A 115 -3.52 10.37 10.99
N ASP A 116 -4.46 10.51 10.06
CA ASP A 116 -5.89 10.68 10.35
C ASP A 116 -6.53 9.39 10.84
N LYS A 117 -5.98 8.23 10.46
CA LYS A 117 -6.56 6.92 10.70
C LYS A 117 -5.52 5.93 11.21
N LYS A 118 -6.02 4.92 11.94
CA LYS A 118 -5.21 3.77 12.31
C LYS A 118 -4.71 3.07 11.05
N PHE A 119 -3.45 2.60 11.07
CA PHE A 119 -2.90 1.84 9.96
C PHE A 119 -3.64 0.52 9.76
N LYS A 120 -4.20 0.32 8.58
CA LYS A 120 -4.84 -0.94 8.17
C LYS A 120 -4.10 -1.47 6.95
N PRO A 121 -3.28 -2.52 7.11
CA PRO A 121 -2.51 -3.05 5.99
C PRO A 121 -3.41 -3.56 4.86
N HIS A 122 -3.28 -2.97 3.68
CA HIS A 122 -4.01 -3.41 2.50
C HIS A 122 -3.30 -2.93 1.24
N ILE A 123 -3.41 -3.73 0.18
CA ILE A 123 -2.91 -3.39 -1.14
C ILE A 123 -4.12 -3.10 -2.03
N THR A 124 -4.29 -1.87 -2.45
CA THR A 124 -5.38 -1.49 -3.36
C THR A 124 -5.14 -2.10 -4.73
N ILE A 125 -6.12 -2.84 -5.25
CA ILE A 125 -6.06 -3.46 -6.57
C ILE A 125 -7.10 -2.91 -7.55
N PHE A 126 -8.18 -2.29 -7.06
CA PHE A 126 -9.14 -1.54 -7.86
C PHE A 126 -9.56 -0.27 -7.15
N ARG A 127 -9.70 0.80 -7.92
CA ARG A 127 -10.32 2.04 -7.45
C ARG A 127 -11.62 2.25 -8.23
N VAL A 128 -12.72 2.32 -7.51
CA VAL A 128 -14.05 2.43 -8.10
C VAL A 128 -14.50 3.90 -8.05
N LYS A 129 -14.63 4.53 -9.22
CA LYS A 129 -15.03 5.94 -9.32
C LYS A 129 -16.54 6.09 -9.37
N ASN A 130 -17.20 5.22 -10.12
CA ASN A 130 -18.65 5.28 -10.33
C ASN A 130 -19.34 4.19 -9.53
N LYS A 131 -20.64 4.37 -9.27
CA LYS A 131 -21.44 3.33 -8.61
C LYS A 131 -21.46 2.08 -9.48
N ILE A 132 -21.09 0.95 -8.89
CA ILE A 132 -21.16 -0.35 -9.53
C ILE A 132 -22.04 -1.29 -8.70
N GLU A 133 -22.36 -2.46 -9.24
CA GLU A 133 -23.14 -3.47 -8.56
C GLU A 133 -22.46 -4.00 -7.29
N ASP A 134 -23.22 -4.69 -6.44
CA ASP A 134 -22.71 -5.39 -5.27
C ASP A 134 -21.72 -6.47 -5.72
N VAL A 135 -20.52 -6.45 -5.12
CA VAL A 135 -19.44 -7.38 -5.49
C VAL A 135 -19.26 -8.52 -4.48
N SER A 136 -20.16 -8.66 -3.51
CA SER A 136 -20.07 -9.67 -2.45
C SER A 136 -19.81 -11.07 -2.99
N ASN A 137 -20.59 -11.49 -3.99
CA ASN A 137 -20.47 -12.83 -4.57
C ASN A 137 -19.13 -13.04 -5.27
N LYS A 138 -18.63 -12.01 -5.94
CA LYS A 138 -17.32 -12.08 -6.62
C LYS A 138 -16.18 -12.19 -5.63
N LEU A 139 -16.27 -11.51 -4.49
CA LEU A 139 -15.23 -11.49 -3.47
C LEU A 139 -15.20 -12.75 -2.63
N GLU A 140 -16.33 -13.40 -2.44
CA GLU A 140 -16.44 -14.59 -1.60
C GLU A 140 -15.48 -15.70 -2.03
N LYS A 141 -15.30 -15.89 -3.34
CA LYS A 141 -14.36 -16.87 -3.92
C LYS A 141 -12.92 -16.63 -3.47
N PHE A 142 -12.56 -15.39 -3.16
CA PHE A 142 -11.19 -14.99 -2.88
C PHE A 142 -10.99 -14.57 -1.43
N SER A 143 -11.95 -14.84 -0.54
CA SER A 143 -11.90 -14.40 0.87
C SER A 143 -10.70 -14.93 1.65
N ALA A 144 -10.15 -16.08 1.25
CA ALA A 144 -8.96 -16.67 1.85
C ALA A 144 -7.92 -17.06 0.78
N TYR A 145 -7.98 -16.43 -0.38
CA TYR A 145 -7.09 -16.74 -1.50
C TYR A 145 -5.64 -16.39 -1.17
N PRO A 146 -4.69 -17.35 -1.31
CA PRO A 146 -3.28 -17.10 -1.05
C PRO A 146 -2.60 -16.52 -2.29
N PHE A 147 -2.14 -15.28 -2.21
CA PHE A 147 -1.42 -14.62 -3.31
C PHE A 147 0.07 -14.92 -3.31
N GLY A 148 0.62 -15.29 -2.16
CA GLY A 148 2.03 -15.59 -2.01
C GLY A 148 2.69 -14.82 -0.88
N LYS A 149 4.01 -14.89 -0.81
CA LYS A 149 4.81 -14.26 0.24
C LYS A 149 5.89 -13.37 -0.34
N GLN A 150 6.29 -12.39 0.45
CA GLN A 150 7.37 -11.49 0.09
C GLN A 150 8.18 -11.14 1.34
N THR A 151 9.49 -10.98 1.17
CA THR A 151 10.33 -10.40 2.22
C THR A 151 10.25 -8.88 2.12
N ILE A 152 9.86 -8.24 3.21
CA ILE A 152 9.87 -6.79 3.33
C ILE A 152 11.25 -6.37 3.81
N SER A 153 11.99 -5.65 2.98
CA SER A 153 13.38 -5.26 3.24
C SER A 153 13.64 -3.78 3.09
N GLU A 154 12.66 -3.00 2.65
CA GLU A 154 12.83 -1.57 2.45
C GLU A 154 11.52 -0.80 2.54
N ILE A 155 11.64 0.47 2.90
CA ILE A 155 10.54 1.43 2.83
C ILE A 155 10.94 2.54 1.85
N LYS A 156 9.96 3.22 1.30
CA LYS A 156 10.20 4.31 0.33
C LYS A 156 9.39 5.55 0.67
N LEU A 157 10.03 6.69 0.49
CA LEU A 157 9.32 7.97 0.39
C LEU A 157 9.07 8.23 -1.09
N LYS A 158 7.83 8.43 -1.45
CA LYS A 158 7.43 8.59 -2.85
C LYS A 158 6.75 9.93 -3.09
N LYS A 159 6.98 10.46 -4.29
CA LYS A 159 6.24 11.58 -4.86
C LYS A 159 5.14 11.04 -5.76
N SER A 160 3.96 11.63 -5.67
CA SER A 160 2.82 11.28 -6.52
C SER A 160 2.46 12.43 -7.44
N GLU A 161 2.37 12.16 -8.73
CA GLU A 161 1.85 13.09 -9.73
C GLU A 161 0.61 12.46 -10.36
N LEU A 162 -0.51 13.17 -10.28
CA LEU A 162 -1.76 12.70 -10.88
C LEU A 162 -1.77 13.04 -12.36
N THR A 163 -2.06 12.04 -13.19
CA THR A 163 -2.23 12.21 -14.64
C THR A 163 -3.59 11.67 -15.07
N PRO A 164 -4.09 12.02 -16.26
CA PRO A 164 -5.33 11.45 -16.79
C PRO A 164 -5.30 9.92 -16.91
N ASN A 165 -4.11 9.33 -17.01
CA ASN A 165 -3.91 7.88 -17.13
C ASN A 165 -3.64 7.20 -15.78
N GLY A 166 -3.71 7.93 -14.67
CA GLY A 166 -3.43 7.44 -13.34
C GLY A 166 -2.23 8.11 -12.69
N PRO A 167 -1.89 7.72 -11.46
CA PRO A 167 -0.77 8.33 -10.75
C PRO A 167 0.58 7.85 -11.29
N ILE A 168 1.55 8.76 -11.30
CA ILE A 168 2.95 8.43 -11.56
C ILE A 168 3.68 8.62 -10.23
N TYR A 169 4.35 7.57 -9.76
CA TYR A 169 5.12 7.59 -8.52
C TYR A 169 6.61 7.66 -8.81
N THR A 170 7.31 8.49 -8.06
CA THR A 170 8.77 8.64 -8.15
C THR A 170 9.36 8.41 -6.77
N ASP A 171 10.42 7.61 -6.70
CA ASP A 171 11.12 7.34 -5.45
C ASP A 171 11.98 8.56 -5.06
N LEU A 172 11.74 9.12 -3.89
CA LEU A 172 12.55 10.21 -3.34
C LEU A 172 13.61 9.68 -2.38
N LEU A 173 13.31 8.57 -1.70
CA LEU A 173 14.21 7.95 -0.74
C LEU A 173 13.89 6.46 -0.62
N VAL A 174 14.93 5.65 -0.48
CA VAL A 174 14.81 4.22 -0.16
C VAL A 174 15.59 3.97 1.13
N VAL A 175 14.92 3.42 2.13
CA VAL A 175 15.56 3.05 3.40
C VAL A 175 15.51 1.53 3.53
N LYS A 176 16.69 0.91 3.64
CA LYS A 176 16.80 -0.55 3.71
C LYS A 176 16.86 -1.03 5.15
N GLY A 177 16.19 -2.14 5.41
CA GLY A 177 16.28 -2.85 6.68
C GLY A 177 17.50 -3.77 6.72
N LYS A 178 17.80 -4.27 7.91
CA LYS A 178 18.83 -5.28 8.12
C LYS A 178 18.30 -6.65 7.70
N LYS A 179 19.16 -7.45 7.16
CA LYS A 179 18.81 -8.83 6.79
C LYS A 179 18.56 -9.71 8.00
#